data_ffb189096f1da68bb51083a948f8172f
#
_entry.id   ffb189096f1da68bb51083a948f8172f
#
_cell.length_a   1.000
_cell.length_b   1.000
_cell.length_c   1.000
_cell.angle_alpha   90.00
_cell.angle_beta   90.00
_cell.angle_gamma   90.00
#
_symmetry.space_group_name_H-M   'P 1'
#
loop_
_entity.id
_entity.type
_entity.pdbx_description
1 polymer ?
#
loop_
_entity_poly.entity_id
_entity_poly.type
_entity_poly.pdbx_seq_one_letter_code
_entity_poly.pdbx_strand_id
1 'polypeptide(L)'
;MPYRLAPNIELLFTEAGDYHDRVRAAAAAGFTAVEMWGPTGVDAPATPKDIPALKAALDETGTQLTAQLSEPRTQFMIPPRDHSEFYRKLDEGVAIAHDLGCPRIVVGSGTGFGGSKRQTQLDELIEIYRKAVAQIDGSDVTLVLEAVNVRVDHPGSLLDRTSESAYVARGVDSEFFGVLYDLYHSTVEGEDVAAELAAAGDLVRYVQIADAPGRGEPGSGAIDWPAALGILRASGYDGPIGLEYYPTQESAASTAYIRDIAATA
;
A
#
# COMPACT_ATOMS: atom_id res chain seq x y z
N MET A 1 -10.18 5.98 -18.69
CA MET A 1 -11.24 6.09 -17.64
C MET A 1 -10.62 6.80 -16.44
N PRO A 2 -11.39 7.56 -15.64
CA PRO A 2 -10.87 8.20 -14.44
C PRO A 2 -10.32 7.16 -13.46
N TYR A 3 -9.30 7.53 -12.71
CA TYR A 3 -8.76 6.66 -11.65
C TYR A 3 -9.76 6.49 -10.51
N ARG A 4 -9.84 5.28 -9.96
CA ARG A 4 -10.59 5.00 -8.75
C ARG A 4 -9.71 5.29 -7.54
N LEU A 5 -10.03 6.34 -6.81
CA LEU A 5 -9.33 6.73 -5.59
C LEU A 5 -9.86 5.94 -4.39
N ALA A 6 -8.95 5.46 -3.53
CA ALA A 6 -9.24 4.66 -2.36
C ALA A 6 -8.63 5.31 -1.11
N PRO A 7 -9.39 6.12 -0.34
CA PRO A 7 -8.91 6.68 0.91
C PRO A 7 -8.44 5.59 1.88
N ASN A 8 -7.28 5.81 2.50
CA ASN A 8 -6.79 4.99 3.59
C ASN A 8 -7.55 5.34 4.88
N ILE A 9 -8.40 4.42 5.35
CA ILE A 9 -9.25 4.66 6.52
C ILE A 9 -8.52 4.64 7.86
N GLU A 10 -7.20 4.39 7.88
CA GLU A 10 -6.39 4.67 9.07
C GLU A 10 -6.16 6.18 9.26
N LEU A 11 -6.05 6.91 8.15
CA LEU A 11 -5.60 8.29 8.10
C LEU A 11 -6.71 9.27 7.75
N LEU A 12 -7.66 8.85 6.91
CA LEU A 12 -8.79 9.67 6.46
C LEU A 12 -10.10 9.19 7.08
N PHE A 13 -11.05 10.12 7.19
CA PHE A 13 -12.37 9.91 7.81
C PHE A 13 -12.31 9.48 9.27
N THR A 14 -11.19 9.77 9.95
CA THR A 14 -10.99 9.44 11.37
C THR A 14 -11.98 10.16 12.29
N GLU A 15 -12.51 11.29 11.86
CA GLU A 15 -13.57 12.05 12.51
C GLU A 15 -14.90 11.27 12.63
N ALA A 16 -15.11 10.22 11.84
CA ALA A 16 -16.27 9.35 11.93
C ALA A 16 -16.18 8.31 13.06
N GLY A 17 -15.00 8.17 13.70
CA GLY A 17 -14.79 7.24 14.80
C GLY A 17 -14.35 5.85 14.35
N ASP A 18 -15.18 4.82 14.54
CA ASP A 18 -14.81 3.43 14.25
C ASP A 18 -14.57 3.16 12.75
N TYR A 19 -13.73 2.19 12.43
CA TYR A 19 -13.32 1.88 11.06
C TYR A 19 -14.50 1.61 10.10
N HIS A 20 -15.53 0.91 10.56
CA HIS A 20 -16.72 0.67 9.78
C HIS A 20 -17.54 1.97 9.49
N ASP A 21 -17.50 2.95 10.40
CA ASP A 21 -18.12 4.26 10.19
C ASP A 21 -17.28 5.13 9.25
N ARG A 22 -15.94 4.98 9.26
CA ARG A 22 -15.06 5.62 8.28
C ARG A 22 -15.35 5.13 6.86
N VAL A 23 -15.66 3.85 6.67
CA VAL A 23 -16.13 3.31 5.38
C VAL A 23 -17.42 4.00 4.94
N ARG A 24 -18.41 4.12 5.84
CA ARG A 24 -19.68 4.81 5.53
C ARG A 24 -19.45 6.29 5.21
N ALA A 25 -18.58 6.98 5.95
CA ALA A 25 -18.23 8.37 5.71
C ALA A 25 -17.54 8.57 4.35
N ALA A 26 -16.59 7.69 3.99
CA ALA A 26 -15.97 7.71 2.68
C ALA A 26 -16.99 7.48 1.54
N ALA A 27 -17.90 6.52 1.71
CA ALA A 27 -19.00 6.28 0.76
C ALA A 27 -19.93 7.49 0.62
N ALA A 28 -20.31 8.13 1.74
CA ALA A 28 -21.13 9.34 1.74
C ALA A 28 -20.41 10.52 1.05
N ALA A 29 -19.07 10.58 1.11
CA ALA A 29 -18.26 11.53 0.36
C ALA A 29 -18.09 11.16 -1.13
N GLY A 30 -18.70 10.05 -1.58
CA GLY A 30 -18.72 9.62 -2.98
C GLY A 30 -17.55 8.72 -3.41
N PHE A 31 -16.83 8.10 -2.45
CA PHE A 31 -15.85 7.08 -2.76
C PHE A 31 -16.50 5.71 -2.92
N THR A 32 -16.05 4.95 -3.91
CA THR A 32 -16.48 3.57 -4.18
C THR A 32 -15.41 2.55 -3.78
N ALA A 33 -14.30 3.03 -3.24
CA ALA A 33 -13.19 2.22 -2.79
C ALA A 33 -12.54 2.84 -1.55
N VAL A 34 -11.95 2.00 -0.72
CA VAL A 34 -11.10 2.36 0.42
C VAL A 34 -9.92 1.41 0.49
N GLU A 35 -8.89 1.79 1.25
CA GLU A 35 -7.83 0.87 1.69
C GLU A 35 -7.68 0.96 3.20
N MET A 36 -7.01 0.00 3.80
CA MET A 36 -6.71 0.01 5.24
C MET A 36 -5.34 -0.59 5.53
N TRP A 37 -4.82 -0.30 6.72
CA TRP A 37 -3.71 -1.06 7.27
C TRP A 37 -4.21 -2.39 7.83
N GLY A 38 -3.36 -3.13 8.56
CA GLY A 38 -3.66 -4.48 9.04
C GLY A 38 -4.91 -4.58 9.93
N PRO A 39 -5.21 -5.79 10.39
CA PRO A 39 -6.41 -6.08 11.17
C PRO A 39 -6.41 -5.46 12.56
N THR A 40 -5.26 -4.92 13.00
CA THR A 40 -5.12 -4.24 14.29
C THR A 40 -5.06 -2.74 14.06
N GLY A 41 -5.85 -1.96 14.81
CA GLY A 41 -5.83 -0.50 14.77
C GLY A 41 -4.50 0.06 15.29
N VAL A 42 -4.16 1.28 14.85
CA VAL A 42 -2.89 1.95 15.21
C VAL A 42 -2.94 2.74 16.50
N ASP A 43 -4.14 2.98 17.02
CA ASP A 43 -4.32 3.70 18.28
C ASP A 43 -3.74 2.92 19.47
N ALA A 44 -3.20 3.61 20.43
CA ALA A 44 -2.63 2.98 21.62
C ALA A 44 -3.65 3.00 22.79
N PRO A 45 -4.00 1.84 23.39
CA PRO A 45 -3.53 0.50 23.01
C PRO A 45 -4.14 0.02 21.70
N ALA A 46 -3.32 -0.62 20.86
CA ALA A 46 -3.79 -1.17 19.59
C ALA A 46 -4.92 -2.20 19.83
N THR A 47 -6.05 -1.98 19.17
CA THR A 47 -7.23 -2.83 19.29
C THR A 47 -7.52 -3.54 17.98
N PRO A 48 -7.98 -4.81 18.01
CA PRO A 48 -8.43 -5.47 16.79
C PRO A 48 -9.58 -4.69 16.15
N LYS A 49 -9.57 -4.58 14.83
CA LYS A 49 -10.70 -4.07 14.05
C LYS A 49 -11.87 -5.05 14.12
N ASP A 50 -13.08 -4.53 14.16
CA ASP A 50 -14.31 -5.33 14.05
C ASP A 50 -14.53 -5.73 12.58
N ILE A 51 -13.95 -6.87 12.18
CA ILE A 51 -14.02 -7.37 10.80
C ILE A 51 -15.47 -7.61 10.35
N PRO A 52 -16.36 -8.23 11.17
CA PRO A 52 -17.79 -8.33 10.84
C PRO A 52 -18.46 -6.98 10.57
N ALA A 53 -18.20 -5.97 11.40
CA ALA A 53 -18.77 -4.63 11.20
C ALA A 53 -18.20 -3.94 9.95
N LEU A 54 -16.90 -4.10 9.68
CA LEU A 54 -16.27 -3.63 8.44
C LEU A 54 -16.91 -4.28 7.21
N LYS A 55 -17.09 -5.60 7.22
CA LYS A 55 -17.76 -6.31 6.13
C LYS A 55 -19.17 -5.77 5.91
N ALA A 56 -19.95 -5.63 6.98
CA ALA A 56 -21.31 -5.09 6.89
C ALA A 56 -21.34 -3.68 6.28
N ALA A 57 -20.39 -2.81 6.65
CA ALA A 57 -20.30 -1.46 6.08
C ALA A 57 -19.90 -1.46 4.60
N LEU A 58 -18.96 -2.32 4.19
CA LEU A 58 -18.58 -2.49 2.79
C LEU A 58 -19.76 -3.01 1.95
N ASP A 59 -20.48 -4.03 2.44
CA ASP A 59 -21.65 -4.60 1.77
C ASP A 59 -22.79 -3.59 1.68
N GLU A 60 -23.08 -2.83 2.77
CA GLU A 60 -24.12 -1.80 2.84
C GLU A 60 -23.88 -0.66 1.85
N THR A 61 -22.63 -0.21 1.73
CA THR A 61 -22.28 0.94 0.90
C THR A 61 -21.90 0.57 -0.53
N GLY A 62 -21.65 -0.70 -0.81
CA GLY A 62 -21.07 -1.15 -2.07
C GLY A 62 -19.61 -0.70 -2.27
N THR A 63 -18.95 -0.26 -1.21
CA THR A 63 -17.56 0.19 -1.26
C THR A 63 -16.63 -1.02 -1.29
N GLN A 64 -15.59 -0.98 -2.13
CA GLN A 64 -14.62 -2.06 -2.26
C GLN A 64 -13.37 -1.77 -1.42
N LEU A 65 -12.91 -2.73 -0.63
CA LEU A 65 -11.58 -2.68 -0.04
C LEU A 65 -10.55 -3.08 -1.12
N THR A 66 -9.61 -2.19 -1.45
CA THR A 66 -8.68 -2.38 -2.57
C THR A 66 -7.35 -2.98 -2.16
N ALA A 67 -6.90 -2.70 -0.95
CA ALA A 67 -5.69 -3.25 -0.35
C ALA A 67 -5.78 -3.22 1.18
N GLN A 68 -5.10 -4.15 1.82
CA GLN A 68 -4.83 -4.13 3.26
C GLN A 68 -3.36 -4.44 3.53
N LEU A 69 -2.81 -3.93 4.63
CA LEU A 69 -1.44 -4.23 5.04
C LEU A 69 -1.37 -5.60 5.72
N SER A 70 -0.29 -6.34 5.48
CA SER A 70 0.06 -7.52 6.28
C SER A 70 0.74 -7.11 7.59
N GLU A 71 0.37 -7.78 8.68
CA GLU A 71 1.06 -7.66 9.97
C GLU A 71 1.74 -8.99 10.35
N PRO A 72 2.79 -8.95 11.18
CA PRO A 72 3.54 -7.81 11.68
C PRO A 72 4.57 -7.29 10.68
N ARG A 73 5.15 -6.10 10.94
CA ARG A 73 6.36 -5.65 10.24
C ARG A 73 7.51 -6.58 10.58
N THR A 74 7.75 -7.57 9.73
CA THR A 74 8.70 -8.66 10.01
C THR A 74 10.13 -8.20 9.79
N GLN A 75 11.01 -8.59 10.72
CA GLN A 75 12.45 -8.36 10.62
C GLN A 75 13.13 -9.54 9.90
N PHE A 76 13.00 -9.59 8.57
CA PHE A 76 13.46 -10.73 7.78
C PHE A 76 14.97 -10.98 7.88
N MET A 77 15.77 -9.92 7.88
CA MET A 77 17.23 -10.00 7.74
C MET A 77 17.99 -10.06 9.05
N ILE A 78 17.35 -9.73 10.17
CA ILE A 78 17.98 -9.70 11.49
C ILE A 78 17.93 -11.09 12.14
N PRO A 79 19.06 -11.68 12.56
CA PRO A 79 19.06 -12.96 13.27
C PRO A 79 18.14 -12.95 14.51
N PRO A 80 17.44 -14.05 14.80
CA PRO A 80 17.65 -15.41 14.30
C PRO A 80 17.02 -15.74 12.93
N ARG A 81 16.39 -14.79 12.22
CA ARG A 81 15.76 -14.98 10.91
C ARG A 81 14.65 -16.05 10.93
N ASP A 82 13.88 -16.05 12.00
CA ASP A 82 12.67 -16.89 12.07
C ASP A 82 11.51 -16.16 11.40
N HIS A 83 11.06 -16.66 10.27
CA HIS A 83 9.97 -16.09 9.48
C HIS A 83 8.62 -16.79 9.76
N SER A 84 8.54 -17.70 10.73
CA SER A 84 7.33 -18.48 11.02
C SER A 84 6.12 -17.59 11.37
N GLU A 85 6.35 -16.53 12.14
CA GLU A 85 5.30 -15.58 12.51
C GLU A 85 4.79 -14.80 11.28
N PHE A 86 5.65 -14.43 10.36
CA PHE A 86 5.23 -13.80 9.09
C PHE A 86 4.27 -14.70 8.31
N TYR A 87 4.64 -15.96 8.11
CA TYR A 87 3.80 -16.89 7.35
C TYR A 87 2.48 -17.18 8.06
N ARG A 88 2.50 -17.31 9.40
CA ARG A 88 1.27 -17.47 10.19
C ARG A 88 0.34 -16.25 10.05
N LYS A 89 0.89 -15.05 10.13
CA LYS A 89 0.13 -13.79 9.97
C LYS A 89 -0.34 -13.57 8.54
N LEU A 90 0.39 -14.08 7.56
CA LEU A 90 -0.05 -14.06 6.18
C LEU A 90 -1.33 -14.90 5.99
N ASP A 91 -1.41 -16.08 6.56
CA ASP A 91 -2.64 -16.91 6.53
C ASP A 91 -3.83 -16.19 7.17
N GLU A 92 -3.63 -15.54 8.32
CA GLU A 92 -4.66 -14.71 8.97
C GLU A 92 -5.07 -13.53 8.07
N GLY A 93 -4.10 -12.86 7.46
CA GLY A 93 -4.34 -11.75 6.52
C GLY A 93 -5.14 -12.18 5.29
N VAL A 94 -4.84 -13.34 4.73
CA VAL A 94 -5.58 -13.92 3.59
C VAL A 94 -7.02 -14.25 3.99
N ALA A 95 -7.24 -14.85 5.16
CA ALA A 95 -8.59 -15.12 5.65
C ALA A 95 -9.42 -13.84 5.78
N ILE A 96 -8.85 -12.77 6.33
CA ILE A 96 -9.50 -11.45 6.44
C ILE A 96 -9.71 -10.84 5.04
N ALA A 97 -8.75 -10.96 4.14
CA ALA A 97 -8.89 -10.48 2.76
C ALA A 97 -10.08 -11.14 2.05
N HIS A 98 -10.28 -12.45 2.22
CA HIS A 98 -11.45 -13.17 1.71
C HIS A 98 -12.75 -12.68 2.34
N ASP A 99 -12.80 -12.52 3.67
CA ASP A 99 -13.99 -12.05 4.38
C ASP A 99 -14.42 -10.66 3.91
N LEU A 100 -13.46 -9.78 3.62
CA LEU A 100 -13.69 -8.40 3.20
C LEU A 100 -13.71 -8.20 1.67
N GLY A 101 -13.45 -9.24 0.88
CA GLY A 101 -13.33 -9.13 -0.58
C GLY A 101 -12.14 -8.29 -1.05
N CYS A 102 -11.04 -8.30 -0.28
CA CYS A 102 -9.83 -7.52 -0.55
C CYS A 102 -8.89 -8.29 -1.47
N PRO A 103 -8.56 -7.78 -2.67
CA PRO A 103 -7.74 -8.53 -3.63
C PRO A 103 -6.23 -8.40 -3.39
N ARG A 104 -5.78 -7.52 -2.48
CA ARG A 104 -4.36 -7.24 -2.31
C ARG A 104 -3.95 -7.16 -0.85
N ILE A 105 -2.77 -7.72 -0.57
CA ILE A 105 -2.09 -7.56 0.71
C ILE A 105 -0.76 -6.84 0.48
N VAL A 106 -0.60 -5.68 1.11
CA VAL A 106 0.65 -4.93 1.12
C VAL A 106 1.65 -5.61 2.04
N VAL A 107 2.85 -5.81 1.55
CA VAL A 107 3.96 -6.43 2.29
C VAL A 107 5.20 -5.55 2.19
N GLY A 108 6.03 -5.57 3.24
CA GLY A 108 7.25 -4.77 3.31
C GLY A 108 8.51 -5.60 3.35
N SER A 109 9.66 -4.96 3.32
CA SER A 109 10.97 -5.62 3.34
C SER A 109 11.56 -5.83 4.74
N GLY A 110 10.98 -5.21 5.75
CA GLY A 110 11.60 -5.11 7.07
C GLY A 110 12.86 -4.26 7.07
N THR A 111 13.63 -4.36 8.16
CA THR A 111 14.90 -3.62 8.35
C THR A 111 16.05 -4.35 7.68
N GLY A 112 16.95 -3.61 7.02
CA GLY A 112 18.20 -4.15 6.49
C GLY A 112 19.17 -4.54 7.60
N PHE A 113 20.04 -5.49 7.32
CA PHE A 113 21.07 -5.97 8.24
C PHE A 113 22.48 -5.63 7.74
N GLY A 114 23.19 -4.76 8.47
CA GLY A 114 24.54 -4.31 8.10
C GLY A 114 25.61 -5.42 8.08
N GLY A 115 25.32 -6.60 8.61
CA GLY A 115 26.21 -7.76 8.58
C GLY A 115 26.14 -8.61 7.30
N SER A 116 25.30 -8.21 6.31
CA SER A 116 25.15 -8.90 5.03
C SER A 116 25.15 -7.90 3.87
N LYS A 117 25.64 -8.35 2.68
CA LYS A 117 25.58 -7.52 1.47
C LYS A 117 24.14 -7.27 1.06
N ARG A 118 23.84 -6.05 0.56
CA ARG A 118 22.50 -5.69 0.09
C ARG A 118 21.93 -6.70 -0.91
N GLN A 119 22.70 -7.04 -1.95
CA GLN A 119 22.27 -8.03 -2.95
C GLN A 119 21.86 -9.37 -2.33
N THR A 120 22.63 -9.88 -1.37
CA THR A 120 22.29 -11.13 -0.68
C THR A 120 20.95 -11.03 0.06
N GLN A 121 20.66 -9.87 0.65
CA GLN A 121 19.38 -9.64 1.32
C GLN A 121 18.22 -9.55 0.33
N LEU A 122 18.41 -8.94 -0.85
CA LEU A 122 17.41 -8.93 -1.91
C LEU A 122 17.13 -10.34 -2.43
N ASP A 123 18.17 -11.14 -2.64
CA ASP A 123 18.04 -12.54 -3.08
C ASP A 123 17.30 -13.39 -2.02
N GLU A 124 17.55 -13.13 -0.73
CA GLU A 124 16.84 -13.78 0.37
C GLU A 124 15.36 -13.38 0.43
N LEU A 125 15.02 -12.10 0.18
CA LEU A 125 13.63 -11.66 0.04
C LEU A 125 12.90 -12.40 -1.08
N ILE A 126 13.55 -12.66 -2.21
CA ILE A 126 12.96 -13.43 -3.30
C ILE A 126 12.53 -14.81 -2.80
N GLU A 127 13.39 -15.52 -2.06
CA GLU A 127 13.06 -16.85 -1.54
C GLU A 127 11.94 -16.81 -0.49
N ILE A 128 11.94 -15.79 0.38
CA ILE A 128 10.86 -15.58 1.37
C ILE A 128 9.52 -15.38 0.67
N TYR A 129 9.48 -14.52 -0.36
CA TYR A 129 8.25 -14.22 -1.07
C TYR A 129 7.82 -15.31 -2.06
N ARG A 130 8.72 -16.08 -2.63
CA ARG A 130 8.37 -17.32 -3.35
C ARG A 130 7.61 -18.29 -2.47
N LYS A 131 8.10 -18.49 -1.23
CA LYS A 131 7.40 -19.32 -0.25
C LYS A 131 6.06 -18.72 0.16
N ALA A 132 5.99 -17.40 0.36
CA ALA A 132 4.74 -16.71 0.71
C ALA A 132 3.67 -16.89 -0.39
N VAL A 133 4.05 -16.70 -1.66
CA VAL A 133 3.15 -16.90 -2.79
C VAL A 133 2.69 -18.36 -2.90
N ALA A 134 3.60 -19.31 -2.74
CA ALA A 134 3.25 -20.74 -2.76
C ALA A 134 2.28 -21.13 -1.61
N GLN A 135 2.39 -20.45 -0.45
CA GLN A 135 1.50 -20.68 0.69
C GLN A 135 0.07 -20.18 0.44
N ILE A 136 -0.08 -19.07 -0.29
CA ILE A 136 -1.38 -18.45 -0.58
C ILE A 136 -1.95 -18.91 -1.93
N ASP A 137 -1.38 -19.92 -2.57
CA ASP A 137 -1.85 -20.44 -3.85
C ASP A 137 -3.35 -20.78 -3.81
N GLY A 138 -4.09 -20.37 -4.84
CA GLY A 138 -5.53 -20.52 -4.94
C GLY A 138 -6.36 -19.53 -4.08
N SER A 139 -5.74 -18.54 -3.45
CA SER A 139 -6.44 -17.53 -2.65
C SER A 139 -6.99 -16.35 -3.47
N ASP A 140 -6.59 -16.21 -4.74
CA ASP A 140 -6.87 -15.04 -5.58
C ASP A 140 -6.38 -13.70 -4.98
N VAL A 141 -5.49 -13.74 -3.97
CA VAL A 141 -4.90 -12.57 -3.34
C VAL A 141 -3.53 -12.29 -3.95
N THR A 142 -3.28 -11.04 -4.32
CA THR A 142 -1.96 -10.57 -4.79
C THR A 142 -1.19 -9.91 -3.67
N LEU A 143 0.05 -10.33 -3.44
CA LEU A 143 0.98 -9.62 -2.56
C LEU A 143 1.63 -8.47 -3.32
N VAL A 144 1.64 -7.28 -2.73
CA VAL A 144 2.27 -6.09 -3.33
C VAL A 144 3.36 -5.55 -2.41
N LEU A 145 4.61 -5.59 -2.90
CA LEU A 145 5.81 -5.23 -2.14
C LEU A 145 6.09 -3.75 -2.26
N GLU A 146 6.12 -3.09 -1.12
CA GLU A 146 6.36 -1.66 -1.01
C GLU A 146 7.85 -1.35 -0.70
N ALA A 147 8.45 -0.45 -1.49
CA ALA A 147 9.65 0.29 -1.12
C ALA A 147 9.24 1.57 -0.38
N VAL A 148 9.89 1.83 0.75
CA VAL A 148 9.55 2.98 1.61
C VAL A 148 10.76 3.91 1.77
N ASN A 149 10.56 5.21 1.91
CA ASN A 149 11.66 6.13 2.08
C ASN A 149 12.38 5.93 3.43
N VAL A 150 13.71 5.95 3.38
CA VAL A 150 14.57 5.85 4.59
C VAL A 150 15.05 7.20 5.08
N ARG A 151 14.82 8.26 4.31
CA ARG A 151 15.30 9.61 4.60
C ARG A 151 14.48 10.32 5.67
N VAL A 152 13.18 10.00 5.75
CA VAL A 152 12.24 10.68 6.64
C VAL A 152 11.45 9.69 7.50
N ASP A 153 10.69 8.77 6.88
CA ASP A 153 9.66 8.02 7.59
C ASP A 153 10.14 6.67 8.14
N HIS A 154 10.99 5.95 7.38
CA HIS A 154 11.34 4.56 7.68
C HIS A 154 12.86 4.31 7.70
N PRO A 155 13.64 5.04 8.54
CA PRO A 155 15.09 4.86 8.58
C PRO A 155 15.46 3.42 8.92
N GLY A 156 16.32 2.84 8.08
CA GLY A 156 16.80 1.47 8.23
C GLY A 156 15.97 0.40 7.50
N SER A 157 14.89 0.73 6.80
CA SER A 157 14.22 -0.21 5.91
C SER A 157 15.17 -0.78 4.87
N LEU A 158 14.99 -2.05 4.50
CA LEU A 158 15.84 -2.68 3.49
C LEU A 158 15.55 -2.12 2.10
N LEU A 159 14.30 -2.09 1.66
CA LEU A 159 13.92 -1.55 0.36
C LEU A 159 13.58 -0.07 0.45
N ASP A 160 14.35 0.74 -0.25
CA ASP A 160 14.14 2.18 -0.39
C ASP A 160 14.12 2.64 -1.87
N ARG A 161 14.11 1.69 -2.80
CA ARG A 161 14.09 1.93 -4.24
C ARG A 161 13.04 1.10 -4.96
N THR A 162 12.30 1.74 -5.85
CA THR A 162 11.33 1.07 -6.74
C THR A 162 12.01 -0.01 -7.57
N SER A 163 13.20 0.25 -8.09
CA SER A 163 13.98 -0.70 -8.88
C SER A 163 14.34 -1.98 -8.11
N GLU A 164 14.54 -1.92 -6.79
CA GLU A 164 14.80 -3.09 -5.95
C GLU A 164 13.52 -3.91 -5.68
N SER A 165 12.38 -3.24 -5.43
CA SER A 165 11.09 -3.93 -5.36
C SER A 165 10.77 -4.64 -6.67
N ALA A 166 11.03 -3.99 -7.81
CA ALA A 166 10.90 -4.60 -9.13
C ALA A 166 11.87 -5.77 -9.35
N TYR A 167 13.12 -5.67 -8.84
CA TYR A 167 14.07 -6.79 -8.86
C TYR A 167 13.53 -8.00 -8.09
N VAL A 168 13.04 -7.78 -6.88
CA VAL A 168 12.43 -8.84 -6.06
C VAL A 168 11.21 -9.43 -6.77
N ALA A 169 10.31 -8.60 -7.30
CA ALA A 169 9.12 -9.06 -7.99
C ALA A 169 9.43 -9.91 -9.22
N ARG A 170 10.43 -9.51 -10.04
CA ARG A 170 10.93 -10.34 -11.15
C ARG A 170 11.51 -11.65 -10.66
N GLY A 171 12.23 -11.64 -9.54
CA GLY A 171 12.81 -12.84 -8.96
C GLY A 171 11.75 -13.80 -8.41
N VAL A 172 10.68 -13.31 -7.81
CA VAL A 172 9.55 -14.13 -7.34
C VAL A 172 8.84 -14.79 -8.51
N ASP A 173 8.68 -14.06 -9.63
CA ASP A 173 8.14 -14.55 -10.90
C ASP A 173 6.75 -15.20 -10.75
N SER A 174 5.78 -14.42 -10.23
CA SER A 174 4.41 -14.87 -10.01
C SER A 174 3.40 -13.77 -10.36
N GLU A 175 2.28 -14.13 -10.96
CA GLU A 175 1.15 -13.23 -11.20
C GLU A 175 0.49 -12.74 -9.91
N PHE A 176 0.64 -13.48 -8.79
CA PHE A 176 0.16 -13.14 -7.45
C PHE A 176 1.18 -12.34 -6.62
N PHE A 177 2.21 -11.80 -7.27
CA PHE A 177 3.19 -10.93 -6.63
C PHE A 177 3.54 -9.75 -7.52
N GLY A 178 3.63 -8.56 -6.93
CA GLY A 178 4.01 -7.37 -7.68
C GLY A 178 4.53 -6.25 -6.79
N VAL A 179 4.64 -5.07 -7.39
CA VAL A 179 5.11 -3.85 -6.73
C VAL A 179 3.93 -2.99 -6.32
N LEU A 180 3.94 -2.51 -5.09
CA LEU A 180 3.22 -1.31 -4.71
C LEU A 180 4.17 -0.13 -4.98
N TYR A 181 3.76 0.78 -5.86
CA TYR A 181 4.47 2.01 -6.12
C TYR A 181 3.85 3.15 -5.30
N ASP A 182 4.53 3.57 -4.24
CA ASP A 182 4.15 4.77 -3.49
C ASP A 182 4.91 5.98 -4.04
N LEU A 183 4.18 6.89 -4.68
CA LEU A 183 4.74 8.08 -5.32
C LEU A 183 5.36 9.03 -4.30
N TYR A 184 4.83 9.10 -3.09
CA TYR A 184 5.41 9.90 -2.01
C TYR A 184 6.78 9.36 -1.61
N HIS A 185 6.87 8.05 -1.31
CA HIS A 185 8.14 7.43 -0.93
C HIS A 185 9.20 7.56 -2.01
N SER A 186 8.83 7.31 -3.26
CA SER A 186 9.69 7.48 -4.45
C SER A 186 10.19 8.93 -4.57
N THR A 187 9.29 9.92 -4.41
CA THR A 187 9.64 11.35 -4.48
C THR A 187 10.60 11.76 -3.35
N VAL A 188 10.36 11.31 -2.11
CA VAL A 188 11.24 11.60 -0.96
C VAL A 188 12.62 11.00 -1.15
N GLU A 189 12.72 9.82 -1.76
CA GLU A 189 14.00 9.19 -2.11
C GLU A 189 14.68 9.86 -3.32
N GLY A 190 13.99 10.75 -4.03
CA GLY A 190 14.51 11.49 -5.17
C GLY A 190 14.62 10.64 -6.43
N GLU A 191 13.75 9.68 -6.58
CA GLU A 191 13.62 8.88 -7.79
C GLU A 191 12.97 9.69 -8.93
N ASP A 192 13.27 9.32 -10.16
CA ASP A 192 12.57 9.84 -11.34
C ASP A 192 11.30 8.99 -11.57
N VAL A 193 10.15 9.57 -11.27
CA VAL A 193 8.83 8.89 -11.34
C VAL A 193 8.60 8.24 -12.71
N ALA A 194 8.93 8.91 -13.80
CA ALA A 194 8.71 8.39 -15.15
C ALA A 194 9.64 7.21 -15.45
N ALA A 195 10.92 7.32 -15.05
CA ALA A 195 11.91 6.27 -15.26
C ALA A 195 11.58 5.02 -14.42
N GLU A 196 11.21 5.19 -13.14
CA GLU A 196 10.89 4.08 -12.25
C GLU A 196 9.62 3.35 -12.69
N LEU A 197 8.54 4.07 -13.04
CA LEU A 197 7.32 3.46 -13.56
C LEU A 197 7.56 2.73 -14.89
N ALA A 198 8.35 3.31 -15.79
CA ALA A 198 8.71 2.65 -17.04
C ALA A 198 9.54 1.38 -16.82
N ALA A 199 10.45 1.39 -15.84
CA ALA A 199 11.29 0.24 -15.51
C ALA A 199 10.54 -0.86 -14.76
N ALA A 200 9.59 -0.51 -13.88
CA ALA A 200 8.75 -1.47 -13.18
C ALA A 200 7.69 -2.08 -14.11
N GLY A 201 7.12 -1.28 -15.00
CA GLY A 201 6.17 -1.73 -16.02
C GLY A 201 4.95 -2.42 -15.41
N ASP A 202 4.61 -3.58 -15.97
CA ASP A 202 3.47 -4.40 -15.56
C ASP A 202 3.62 -5.08 -14.19
N LEU A 203 4.76 -4.93 -13.52
CA LEU A 203 4.93 -5.40 -12.14
C LEU A 203 4.18 -4.50 -11.15
N VAL A 204 3.85 -3.24 -11.51
CA VAL A 204 3.08 -2.35 -10.64
C VAL A 204 1.64 -2.84 -10.55
N ARG A 205 1.25 -3.33 -9.38
CA ARG A 205 -0.08 -3.89 -9.09
C ARG A 205 -0.93 -3.01 -8.19
N TYR A 206 -0.31 -2.05 -7.53
CA TYR A 206 -0.99 -1.06 -6.69
C TYR A 206 -0.19 0.24 -6.64
N VAL A 207 -0.87 1.36 -6.45
CA VAL A 207 -0.26 2.68 -6.33
C VAL A 207 -0.82 3.37 -5.10
N GLN A 208 0.06 4.03 -4.34
CA GLN A 208 -0.30 4.94 -3.26
C GLN A 208 0.26 6.34 -3.52
N ILE A 209 -0.41 7.34 -2.99
CA ILE A 209 -0.03 8.74 -3.14
C ILE A 209 -0.20 9.55 -1.85
N ALA A 210 0.76 10.43 -1.62
CA ALA A 210 0.71 11.57 -0.71
C ALA A 210 1.57 12.70 -1.28
N ASP A 211 1.38 13.93 -0.84
CA ASP A 211 2.23 15.03 -1.29
C ASP A 211 3.56 15.09 -0.53
N ALA A 212 4.58 15.60 -1.16
CA ALA A 212 5.91 15.81 -0.59
C ALA A 212 6.36 17.27 -0.77
N PRO A 213 7.02 17.85 0.25
CA PRO A 213 7.28 17.31 1.59
C PRO A 213 6.04 17.30 2.49
N GLY A 214 6.07 16.47 3.55
CA GLY A 214 5.09 16.54 4.65
C GLY A 214 4.06 15.41 4.68
N ARG A 215 3.97 14.56 3.64
CA ARG A 215 3.03 13.43 3.54
C ARG A 215 1.57 13.86 3.75
N GLY A 216 1.24 15.09 3.28
CA GLY A 216 -0.11 15.66 3.34
C GLY A 216 -0.95 15.32 2.11
N GLU A 217 -2.15 15.93 2.04
CA GLU A 217 -3.03 15.80 0.88
C GLU A 217 -2.37 16.31 -0.41
N PRO A 218 -2.67 15.70 -1.58
CA PRO A 218 -2.24 16.21 -2.88
C PRO A 218 -2.59 17.69 -3.05
N GLY A 219 -1.58 18.51 -3.42
CA GLY A 219 -1.65 19.96 -3.51
C GLY A 219 -1.17 20.71 -2.27
N SER A 220 -0.84 20.02 -1.18
CA SER A 220 -0.26 20.63 0.02
C SER A 220 1.26 20.76 -0.02
N GLY A 221 1.93 20.03 -0.90
CA GLY A 221 3.38 20.00 -1.07
C GLY A 221 3.84 20.58 -2.41
N ALA A 222 4.81 19.92 -3.05
CA ALA A 222 5.49 20.38 -4.26
C ALA A 222 5.34 19.44 -5.46
N ILE A 223 4.57 18.37 -5.37
CA ILE A 223 4.37 17.43 -6.48
C ILE A 223 3.45 18.07 -7.53
N ASP A 224 3.88 18.03 -8.80
CA ASP A 224 3.02 18.41 -9.94
C ASP A 224 2.04 17.26 -10.24
N TRP A 225 0.87 17.28 -9.60
CA TRP A 225 -0.12 16.21 -9.68
C TRP A 225 -0.67 15.96 -11.08
N PRO A 226 -1.00 16.99 -11.91
CA PRO A 226 -1.35 16.77 -13.31
C PRO A 226 -0.28 16.00 -14.08
N ALA A 227 0.99 16.38 -13.90
CA ALA A 227 2.11 15.69 -14.55
C ALA A 227 2.29 14.27 -13.99
N ALA A 228 2.24 14.09 -12.67
CA ALA A 228 2.41 12.78 -12.02
C ALA A 228 1.32 11.78 -12.44
N LEU A 229 0.04 12.17 -12.45
CA LEU A 229 -1.05 11.30 -12.93
C LEU A 229 -0.95 11.06 -14.44
N GLY A 230 -0.47 12.03 -15.22
CA GLY A 230 -0.19 11.85 -16.65
C GLY A 230 0.90 10.81 -16.91
N ILE A 231 1.98 10.82 -16.12
CA ILE A 231 3.05 9.81 -16.16
C ILE A 231 2.51 8.43 -15.78
N LEU A 232 1.73 8.36 -14.70
CA LEU A 232 1.11 7.11 -14.25
C LEU A 232 0.19 6.53 -15.33
N ARG A 233 -0.59 7.37 -16.01
CA ARG A 233 -1.43 6.96 -17.14
C ARG A 233 -0.59 6.43 -18.30
N ALA A 234 0.48 7.12 -18.64
CA ALA A 234 1.39 6.73 -19.71
C ALA A 234 2.13 5.42 -19.44
N SER A 235 2.32 5.04 -18.17
CA SER A 235 2.88 3.74 -17.79
C SER A 235 1.95 2.56 -18.04
N GLY A 236 0.66 2.82 -18.35
CA GLY A 236 -0.36 1.79 -18.54
C GLY A 236 -1.08 1.36 -17.26
N TYR A 237 -0.77 1.94 -16.11
CA TYR A 237 -1.49 1.62 -14.88
C TYR A 237 -2.93 2.13 -14.93
N ASP A 238 -3.89 1.25 -14.68
CA ASP A 238 -5.33 1.52 -14.69
C ASP A 238 -6.04 1.07 -13.39
N GLY A 239 -5.26 0.63 -12.41
CA GLY A 239 -5.76 0.18 -11.11
C GLY A 239 -6.23 1.32 -10.18
N PRO A 240 -6.69 0.99 -8.97
CA PRO A 240 -7.04 1.96 -7.95
C PRO A 240 -5.78 2.66 -7.39
N ILE A 241 -5.98 3.89 -6.90
CA ILE A 241 -4.92 4.68 -6.24
C ILE A 241 -5.30 4.87 -4.77
N GLY A 242 -4.49 4.36 -3.86
CA GLY A 242 -4.59 4.58 -2.42
C GLY A 242 -4.22 6.03 -2.05
N LEU A 243 -5.04 6.65 -1.22
CA LEU A 243 -4.78 7.97 -0.65
C LEU A 243 -4.22 7.78 0.75
N GLU A 244 -2.89 7.69 0.87
CA GLU A 244 -2.21 7.38 2.13
C GLU A 244 -1.44 8.59 2.67
N TYR A 245 -2.18 9.57 3.20
CA TYR A 245 -1.62 10.81 3.67
C TYR A 245 -2.25 11.29 4.99
N TYR A 246 -1.57 12.19 5.68
CA TYR A 246 -2.09 12.87 6.86
C TYR A 246 -2.82 14.15 6.44
N PRO A 247 -4.17 14.19 6.51
CA PRO A 247 -4.92 15.37 6.06
C PRO A 247 -4.69 16.56 7.01
N THR A 248 -4.51 17.74 6.45
CA THR A 248 -4.38 18.99 7.23
C THR A 248 -5.73 19.69 7.45
N GLN A 249 -6.79 19.15 6.88
CA GLN A 249 -8.16 19.64 6.98
C GLN A 249 -9.14 18.44 7.06
N GLU A 250 -10.43 18.70 7.07
CA GLU A 250 -11.46 17.66 7.10
C GLU A 250 -11.27 16.71 5.90
N SER A 251 -11.46 15.38 6.13
CA SER A 251 -11.07 14.35 5.18
C SER A 251 -11.68 14.49 3.79
N ALA A 252 -12.98 14.75 3.68
CA ALA A 252 -13.62 14.90 2.37
C ALA A 252 -13.09 16.13 1.61
N ALA A 253 -12.84 17.24 2.33
CA ALA A 253 -12.28 18.46 1.76
C ALA A 253 -10.84 18.24 1.27
N SER A 254 -10.03 17.49 2.01
CA SER A 254 -8.63 17.19 1.65
C SER A 254 -8.51 16.43 0.33
N THR A 255 -9.54 15.70 -0.07
CA THR A 255 -9.54 14.92 -1.32
C THR A 255 -9.99 15.70 -2.55
N ALA A 256 -10.55 16.91 -2.40
CA ALA A 256 -11.21 17.62 -3.49
C ALA A 256 -10.29 17.85 -4.69
N TYR A 257 -9.10 18.36 -4.44
CA TYR A 257 -8.13 18.67 -5.50
C TYR A 257 -7.74 17.43 -6.33
N ILE A 258 -7.38 16.33 -5.67
CA ILE A 258 -6.93 15.12 -6.39
C ILE A 258 -8.10 14.44 -7.12
N ARG A 259 -9.33 14.53 -6.61
CA ARG A 259 -10.52 14.02 -7.29
C ARG A 259 -10.78 14.75 -8.61
N ASP A 260 -10.65 16.08 -8.62
CA ASP A 260 -10.84 16.90 -9.82
C ASP A 260 -9.80 16.54 -10.90
N ILE A 261 -8.54 16.37 -10.53
CA ILE A 261 -7.48 15.98 -11.46
C ILE A 261 -7.68 14.54 -11.94
N ALA A 262 -7.93 13.60 -11.03
CA ALA A 262 -8.11 12.18 -11.38
C ALA A 262 -9.32 11.92 -12.29
N ALA A 263 -10.32 12.79 -12.27
CA ALA A 263 -11.48 12.72 -13.15
C ALA A 263 -11.14 13.06 -14.62
N THR A 264 -10.08 13.84 -14.83
CA THR A 264 -9.67 14.37 -16.16
C THR A 264 -8.36 13.77 -16.69
N ALA A 265 -7.57 13.10 -15.83
CA ALA A 265 -6.29 12.46 -16.16
C ALA A 265 -6.44 11.20 -17.03
#